data_ef84d541cfb0a3d0ebc3bb4eb5b2a816
#
_entry.id   ef84d541cfb0a3d0ebc3bb4eb5b2a816
#
_cell.length_a   1.000
_cell.length_b   1.000
_cell.length_c   1.000
_cell.angle_alpha   90.00
_cell.angle_beta   90.00
_cell.angle_gamma   90.00
#
_symmetry.space_group_name_H-M   'P 1'
#
loop_
_entity.id
_entity.type
_entity.pdbx_description
1 polymer ?
#
loop_
_entity_poly.entity_id
_entity_poly.type
_entity_poly.pdbx_seq_one_letter_code
_entity_poly.pdbx_strand_id
1 'polypeptide(L)'
;MSVTKSVLFVCLGNICRSPACEGICRSITNGSIRVDSAGTCSFHVGQSPDSRSRRVCKENGVDISQQRARQIKKSDWNEFDVIAALDSSVYSDLKMMMPKNPKAKLVLFNAPKGIDDPYYGGVNGFQDMFNEIKGVMPTFLKENELI
;
A
#
# COMPACT_ATOMS: atom_id res chain seq x y z
N MET A 1 -22.53 -13.91 -10.55
CA MET A 1 -21.34 -14.11 -9.73
C MET A 1 -20.60 -12.80 -9.58
N SER A 2 -20.41 -12.34 -8.37
CA SER A 2 -19.70 -11.10 -8.13
C SER A 2 -18.20 -11.30 -8.25
N VAL A 3 -17.49 -10.34 -8.85
CA VAL A 3 -16.04 -10.35 -8.96
C VAL A 3 -15.47 -9.56 -7.79
N THR A 4 -14.60 -10.18 -7.00
CA THR A 4 -13.95 -9.50 -5.89
C THR A 4 -13.01 -8.43 -6.43
N LYS A 5 -13.17 -7.20 -5.95
CA LYS A 5 -12.26 -6.11 -6.26
C LYS A 5 -10.92 -6.32 -5.56
N SER A 6 -9.86 -5.74 -6.10
CA SER A 6 -8.52 -5.94 -5.56
C SER A 6 -7.64 -4.70 -5.71
N VAL A 7 -6.78 -4.49 -4.72
CA VAL A 7 -5.83 -3.38 -4.70
C VAL A 7 -4.47 -3.83 -4.18
N LEU A 8 -3.41 -3.35 -4.85
CA LEU A 8 -2.03 -3.56 -4.43
C LEU A 8 -1.43 -2.20 -4.07
N PHE A 9 -0.98 -2.07 -2.82
CA PHE A 9 -0.27 -0.86 -2.37
C PHE A 9 1.23 -1.05 -2.56
N VAL A 10 1.90 -0.06 -3.14
CA VAL A 10 3.33 -0.17 -3.46
C VAL A 10 4.11 1.02 -2.92
N CYS A 11 5.17 0.72 -2.17
CA CYS A 11 6.17 1.71 -1.76
C CYS A 11 7.55 1.21 -2.20
N LEU A 12 8.62 1.86 -1.74
CA LEU A 12 9.96 1.48 -2.16
C LEU A 12 10.35 0.08 -1.66
N GLY A 13 10.32 -0.12 -0.34
CA GLY A 13 10.84 -1.33 0.29
C GLY A 13 9.81 -2.32 0.80
N ASN A 14 8.54 -1.96 0.80
CA ASN A 14 7.44 -2.78 1.33
C ASN A 14 7.64 -3.15 2.82
N ILE A 15 8.15 -2.21 3.62
CA ILE A 15 8.32 -2.44 5.06
C ILE A 15 7.67 -1.39 5.96
N CYS A 16 7.29 -0.22 5.44
CA CYS A 16 6.69 0.85 6.26
C CYS A 16 5.30 1.24 5.76
N ARG A 17 5.24 1.98 4.65
CA ARG A 17 4.02 2.62 4.15
C ARG A 17 3.03 1.61 3.55
N SER A 18 3.48 0.79 2.63
CA SER A 18 2.57 -0.14 1.96
C SER A 18 2.03 -1.23 2.88
N PRO A 19 2.81 -1.78 3.84
CA PRO A 19 2.24 -2.71 4.82
C PRO A 19 1.16 -2.06 5.69
N ALA A 20 1.35 -0.81 6.10
CA ALA A 20 0.34 -0.08 6.87
C ALA A 20 -0.94 0.13 6.04
N CYS A 21 -0.80 0.53 4.77
CA CYS A 21 -1.94 0.65 3.87
C CYS A 21 -2.70 -0.66 3.72
N GLU A 22 -1.99 -1.75 3.54
CA GLU A 22 -2.59 -3.09 3.43
C GLU A 22 -3.40 -3.43 4.68
N GLY A 23 -2.81 -3.24 5.85
CA GLY A 23 -3.47 -3.54 7.12
C GLY A 23 -4.70 -2.66 7.37
N ILE A 24 -4.57 -1.35 7.17
CA ILE A 24 -5.65 -0.39 7.36
C ILE A 24 -6.80 -0.67 6.38
N CYS A 25 -6.47 -0.89 5.12
CA CYS A 25 -7.46 -1.20 4.09
C CYS A 25 -8.23 -2.48 4.41
N ARG A 26 -7.51 -3.54 4.78
CA ARG A 26 -8.13 -4.81 5.15
C ARG A 26 -9.06 -4.66 6.35
N SER A 27 -8.64 -3.87 7.34
CA SER A 27 -9.46 -3.59 8.53
C SER A 27 -10.74 -2.84 8.17
N ILE A 28 -10.66 -1.80 7.35
CA ILE A 28 -11.82 -0.99 6.95
C ILE A 28 -12.78 -1.80 6.10
N THR A 29 -12.28 -2.59 5.17
CA THR A 29 -13.12 -3.36 4.23
C THR A 29 -13.61 -4.68 4.81
N ASN A 30 -13.08 -5.06 5.96
CA ASN A 30 -13.46 -6.29 6.68
C ASN A 30 -13.40 -7.52 5.76
N GLY A 31 -12.36 -7.58 4.92
CA GLY A 31 -12.14 -8.72 4.03
C GLY A 31 -13.02 -8.76 2.78
N SER A 32 -13.79 -7.70 2.50
CA SER A 32 -14.70 -7.70 1.34
C SER A 32 -13.98 -7.56 0.01
N ILE A 33 -12.71 -7.11 0.01
CA ILE A 33 -11.88 -7.01 -1.18
C ILE A 33 -10.54 -7.69 -0.95
N ARG A 34 -9.84 -8.03 -2.03
CA ARG A 34 -8.48 -8.57 -1.95
C ARG A 34 -7.50 -7.40 -1.81
N VAL A 35 -6.65 -7.46 -0.79
CA VAL A 35 -5.66 -6.43 -0.51
C VAL A 35 -4.28 -7.06 -0.36
N ASP A 36 -3.26 -6.45 -0.97
CA ASP A 36 -1.89 -6.90 -0.82
C ASP A 36 -0.97 -5.68 -0.92
N SER A 37 0.32 -5.89 -0.69
CA SER A 37 1.32 -4.84 -0.82
C SER A 37 2.63 -5.40 -1.38
N ALA A 38 3.45 -4.51 -1.96
CA ALA A 38 4.73 -4.88 -2.56
C ALA A 38 5.66 -3.66 -2.56
N GLY A 39 6.93 -3.90 -2.84
CA GLY A 39 7.92 -2.85 -3.02
C GLY A 39 8.41 -2.80 -4.47
N THR A 40 8.93 -1.66 -4.88
CA THR A 40 9.60 -1.56 -6.18
C THR A 40 11.00 -2.17 -6.12
N CYS A 41 11.64 -2.18 -4.95
CA CYS A 41 12.96 -2.78 -4.79
C CYS A 41 12.89 -4.11 -4.02
N SER A 42 14.00 -4.86 -4.06
CA SER A 42 14.09 -6.21 -3.46
C SER A 42 14.86 -6.27 -2.14
N PHE A 43 15.33 -5.13 -1.63
CA PHE A 43 16.25 -5.10 -0.47
C PHE A 43 15.70 -5.80 0.78
N HIS A 44 14.39 -5.76 0.99
CA HIS A 44 13.76 -6.25 2.21
C HIS A 44 12.90 -7.49 2.01
N VAL A 45 12.99 -8.13 0.84
CA VAL A 45 12.16 -9.31 0.52
C VAL A 45 12.28 -10.37 1.62
N GLY A 46 11.13 -10.84 2.10
CA GLY A 46 11.05 -11.84 3.17
C GLY A 46 11.06 -11.28 4.57
N GLN A 47 11.36 -9.99 4.74
CA GLN A 47 11.40 -9.36 6.07
C GLN A 47 10.01 -8.98 6.56
N SER A 48 9.86 -8.93 7.88
CA SER A 48 8.67 -8.37 8.53
C SER A 48 8.63 -6.87 8.29
N PRO A 49 7.45 -6.22 8.39
CA PRO A 49 7.39 -4.76 8.39
C PRO A 49 8.29 -4.16 9.46
N ASP A 50 8.73 -2.93 9.23
CA ASP A 50 9.55 -2.17 10.19
C ASP A 50 8.88 -2.21 11.57
N SER A 51 9.68 -2.42 12.64
CA SER A 51 9.14 -2.57 13.99
C SER A 51 8.33 -1.36 14.46
N ARG A 52 8.71 -0.16 14.00
CA ARG A 52 8.00 1.07 14.35
C ARG A 52 6.64 1.14 13.66
N SER A 53 6.58 0.70 12.41
CA SER A 53 5.31 0.61 11.66
C SER A 53 4.40 -0.43 12.29
N ARG A 54 4.94 -1.60 12.64
CA ARG A 54 4.18 -2.66 13.33
C ARG A 54 3.60 -2.16 14.66
N ARG A 55 4.42 -1.46 15.45
CA ARG A 55 4.00 -0.95 16.77
C ARG A 55 2.87 0.08 16.62
N VAL A 56 3.05 1.07 15.77
CA VAL A 56 2.02 2.09 15.56
C VAL A 56 0.70 1.47 15.09
N CYS A 57 0.77 0.56 14.13
CA CYS A 57 -0.44 -0.12 13.65
C CYS A 57 -1.12 -0.89 14.78
N LYS A 58 -0.36 -1.68 15.55
CA LYS A 58 -0.91 -2.47 16.66
C LYS A 58 -1.56 -1.60 17.71
N GLU A 59 -0.91 -0.47 18.08
CA GLU A 59 -1.47 0.48 19.05
C GLU A 59 -2.80 1.08 18.58
N ASN A 60 -3.03 1.07 17.27
CA ASN A 60 -4.26 1.58 16.66
C ASN A 60 -5.19 0.46 16.18
N GLY A 61 -5.00 -0.76 16.67
CA GLY A 61 -5.91 -1.88 16.40
C GLY A 61 -5.69 -2.62 15.08
N VAL A 62 -4.56 -2.40 14.43
CA VAL A 62 -4.24 -3.02 13.14
C VAL A 62 -2.98 -3.87 13.27
N ASP A 63 -3.09 -5.18 13.09
CA ASP A 63 -1.96 -6.09 13.18
C ASP A 63 -1.41 -6.41 11.80
N ILE A 64 -0.17 -5.98 11.54
CA ILE A 64 0.54 -6.25 10.29
C ILE A 64 1.72 -7.20 10.48
N SER A 65 1.83 -7.84 11.65
CA SER A 65 3.00 -8.66 12.01
C SER A 65 3.22 -9.87 11.12
N GLN A 66 2.17 -10.38 10.48
CA GLN A 66 2.27 -11.57 9.62
C GLN A 66 2.62 -11.23 8.18
N GLN A 67 2.64 -9.97 7.81
CA GLN A 67 3.01 -9.56 6.47
C GLN A 67 4.51 -9.78 6.26
N ARG A 68 4.88 -10.02 4.99
CA ARG A 68 6.30 -10.15 4.59
C ARG A 68 6.52 -9.33 3.34
N ALA A 69 7.65 -8.65 3.29
CA ALA A 69 8.01 -7.83 2.15
C ALA A 69 8.19 -8.68 0.90
N ARG A 70 7.68 -8.18 -0.22
CA ARG A 70 7.91 -8.79 -1.54
C ARG A 70 8.11 -7.70 -2.58
N GLN A 71 8.73 -8.04 -3.69
CA GLN A 71 8.89 -7.12 -4.81
C GLN A 71 7.70 -7.27 -5.76
N ILE A 72 7.27 -6.15 -6.36
CA ILE A 72 6.24 -6.19 -7.40
C ILE A 72 6.72 -7.04 -8.57
N LYS A 73 5.82 -7.79 -9.17
CA LYS A 73 6.12 -8.67 -10.32
C LYS A 73 5.15 -8.36 -11.46
N LYS A 74 5.53 -8.82 -12.65
CA LYS A 74 4.77 -8.54 -13.87
C LYS A 74 3.32 -9.01 -13.78
N SER A 75 3.07 -10.17 -13.18
CA SER A 75 1.72 -10.71 -13.05
C SER A 75 0.80 -9.85 -12.18
N ASP A 76 1.34 -9.03 -11.27
CA ASP A 76 0.53 -8.13 -10.45
C ASP A 76 -0.32 -7.19 -11.29
N TRP A 77 0.19 -6.77 -12.44
CA TRP A 77 -0.53 -5.85 -13.34
C TRP A 77 -1.79 -6.45 -13.95
N ASN A 78 -1.89 -7.79 -13.95
CA ASN A 78 -3.05 -8.50 -14.49
C ASN A 78 -3.94 -9.10 -13.40
N GLU A 79 -3.46 -9.10 -12.15
CA GLU A 79 -4.20 -9.69 -11.02
C GLU A 79 -4.99 -8.66 -10.22
N PHE A 80 -4.54 -7.41 -10.18
CA PHE A 80 -5.16 -6.37 -9.36
C PHE A 80 -5.95 -5.38 -10.22
N ASP A 81 -7.04 -4.87 -9.66
CA ASP A 81 -7.83 -3.82 -10.32
C ASP A 81 -7.15 -2.46 -10.21
N VAL A 82 -6.48 -2.22 -9.08
CA VAL A 82 -5.80 -0.95 -8.79
C VAL A 82 -4.43 -1.24 -8.22
N ILE A 83 -3.42 -0.55 -8.74
CA ILE A 83 -2.07 -0.52 -8.15
C ILE A 83 -1.86 0.92 -7.68
N ALA A 84 -1.70 1.09 -6.37
CA ALA A 84 -1.61 2.39 -5.73
C ALA A 84 -0.17 2.67 -5.27
N ALA A 85 0.46 3.65 -5.90
CA ALA A 85 1.80 4.12 -5.52
C ALA A 85 1.69 5.04 -4.32
N LEU A 86 2.61 4.90 -3.37
CA LEU A 86 2.58 5.66 -2.12
C LEU A 86 3.30 7.00 -2.20
N ASP A 87 4.07 7.25 -3.25
CA ASP A 87 4.65 8.57 -3.52
C ASP A 87 4.92 8.73 -5.02
N SER A 88 5.29 9.95 -5.42
CA SER A 88 5.48 10.27 -6.84
C SER A 88 6.68 9.54 -7.46
N SER A 89 7.72 9.28 -6.68
CA SER A 89 8.89 8.53 -7.17
C SER A 89 8.51 7.08 -7.47
N VAL A 90 7.78 6.44 -6.56
CA VAL A 90 7.27 5.08 -6.77
C VAL A 90 6.31 5.06 -7.96
N TYR A 91 5.44 6.06 -8.09
CA TYR A 91 4.54 6.18 -9.23
C TYR A 91 5.30 6.21 -10.56
N SER A 92 6.36 7.02 -10.64
CA SER A 92 7.19 7.10 -11.84
C SER A 92 7.85 5.77 -12.18
N ASP A 93 8.40 5.09 -11.16
CA ASP A 93 9.02 3.79 -11.35
C ASP A 93 8.00 2.75 -11.86
N LEU A 94 6.82 2.73 -11.27
CA LEU A 94 5.75 1.81 -11.68
C LEU A 94 5.29 2.08 -13.09
N LYS A 95 5.20 3.36 -13.48
CA LYS A 95 4.81 3.72 -14.83
C LYS A 95 5.79 3.17 -15.88
N MET A 96 7.08 3.17 -15.55
CA MET A 96 8.11 2.60 -16.42
C MET A 96 8.04 1.06 -16.48
N MET A 97 7.58 0.42 -15.42
CA MET A 97 7.43 -1.04 -15.35
C MET A 97 6.16 -1.56 -16.00
N MET A 98 5.19 -0.68 -16.24
CA MET A 98 3.85 -1.06 -16.66
C MET A 98 3.88 -1.76 -18.02
N PRO A 99 3.32 -2.98 -18.14
CA PRO A 99 3.25 -3.67 -19.42
C PRO A 99 2.20 -3.04 -20.34
N LYS A 100 2.15 -3.48 -21.57
CA LYS A 100 1.07 -3.11 -22.49
C LYS A 100 -0.22 -3.77 -22.02
N ASN A 101 -1.33 -3.02 -22.09
CA ASN A 101 -2.68 -3.53 -21.77
C ASN A 101 -2.79 -4.13 -20.36
N PRO A 102 -2.36 -3.41 -19.30
CA PRO A 102 -2.53 -3.92 -17.93
C PRO A 102 -4.01 -3.92 -17.55
N LYS A 103 -4.42 -4.90 -16.75
CA LYS A 103 -5.73 -4.85 -16.10
C LYS A 103 -5.77 -3.75 -15.05
N ALA A 104 -4.68 -3.64 -14.28
CA ALA A 104 -4.60 -2.71 -13.16
C ALA A 104 -4.54 -1.26 -13.64
N LYS A 105 -5.27 -0.40 -12.95
CA LYS A 105 -5.17 1.04 -13.08
C LYS A 105 -4.10 1.54 -12.10
N LEU A 106 -3.10 2.26 -12.59
CA LEU A 106 -2.07 2.85 -11.74
C LEU A 106 -2.54 4.20 -11.23
N VAL A 107 -2.51 4.37 -9.91
CA VAL A 107 -2.91 5.63 -9.27
C VAL A 107 -1.89 6.03 -8.20
N LEU A 108 -1.86 7.31 -7.85
CA LEU A 108 -1.07 7.83 -6.73
C LEU A 108 -1.99 7.95 -5.52
N PHE A 109 -1.67 7.22 -4.46
CA PHE A 109 -2.43 7.28 -3.21
C PHE A 109 -2.25 8.68 -2.59
N ASN A 110 -3.37 9.31 -2.18
CA ASN A 110 -3.35 10.66 -1.62
C ASN A 110 -2.76 11.70 -2.58
N ALA A 111 -3.12 11.61 -3.87
CA ALA A 111 -2.63 12.54 -4.89
C ALA A 111 -3.02 14.00 -4.56
N PRO A 112 -2.18 14.97 -4.89
CA PRO A 112 -0.89 14.83 -5.57
C PRO A 112 0.30 14.59 -4.63
N LYS A 113 0.07 14.58 -3.31
CA LYS A 113 1.14 14.55 -2.31
C LYS A 113 1.75 13.16 -2.12
N GLY A 114 0.93 12.09 -2.11
CA GLY A 114 1.36 10.80 -1.66
C GLY A 114 1.47 10.74 -0.13
N ILE A 115 2.22 9.75 0.38
CA ILE A 115 2.48 9.57 1.82
C ILE A 115 3.98 9.71 2.05
N ASP A 116 4.37 10.63 2.93
CA ASP A 116 5.78 10.85 3.25
C ASP A 116 6.41 9.62 3.88
N ASP A 117 7.69 9.39 3.59
CA ASP A 117 8.44 8.30 4.20
C ASP A 117 8.64 8.59 5.68
N PRO A 118 8.06 7.78 6.59
CA PRO A 118 8.12 8.05 8.03
C PRO A 118 9.53 7.95 8.61
N TYR A 119 10.45 7.28 7.91
CA TYR A 119 11.83 7.15 8.33
C TYR A 119 12.49 8.52 8.55
N TYR A 120 12.10 9.52 7.76
CA TYR A 120 12.64 10.87 7.83
C TYR A 120 11.75 11.83 8.62
N GLY A 121 10.68 11.34 9.23
CA GLY A 121 9.64 12.18 9.84
C GLY A 121 9.81 12.51 11.32
N GLY A 122 10.94 12.17 11.92
CA GLY A 122 11.18 12.43 13.34
C GLY A 122 10.40 11.50 14.27
N VAL A 123 10.21 11.92 15.53
CA VAL A 123 9.64 11.09 16.59
C VAL A 123 8.23 10.60 16.27
N ASN A 124 7.42 11.46 15.69
CA ASN A 124 6.01 11.15 15.41
C ASN A 124 5.76 10.69 13.98
N GLY A 125 6.82 10.45 13.20
CA GLY A 125 6.68 10.15 11.77
C GLY A 125 5.80 8.95 11.48
N PHE A 126 5.92 7.88 12.25
CA PHE A 126 5.13 6.67 12.02
C PHE A 126 3.67 6.85 12.44
N GLN A 127 3.41 7.56 13.53
CA GLN A 127 2.03 7.86 13.93
C GLN A 127 1.36 8.80 12.93
N ASP A 128 2.07 9.81 12.45
CA ASP A 128 1.57 10.72 11.42
C ASP A 128 1.26 9.97 10.14
N MET A 129 2.12 9.05 9.73
CA MET A 129 1.89 8.16 8.59
C MET A 129 0.59 7.38 8.75
N PHE A 130 0.40 6.74 9.90
CA PHE A 130 -0.79 5.95 10.18
C PHE A 130 -2.05 6.82 10.10
N ASN A 131 -2.02 7.98 10.73
CA ASN A 131 -3.16 8.89 10.76
C ASN A 131 -3.53 9.39 9.36
N GLU A 132 -2.53 9.72 8.56
CA GLU A 132 -2.76 10.19 7.20
C GLU A 132 -3.36 9.09 6.32
N ILE A 133 -2.81 7.90 6.37
CA ILE A 133 -3.34 6.77 5.60
C ILE A 133 -4.78 6.48 6.00
N LYS A 134 -5.05 6.40 7.30
CA LYS A 134 -6.39 6.12 7.81
C LYS A 134 -7.40 7.18 7.36
N GLY A 135 -6.98 8.44 7.38
CA GLY A 135 -7.86 9.54 6.96
C GLY A 135 -8.19 9.55 5.48
N VAL A 136 -7.26 9.11 4.64
CA VAL A 136 -7.41 9.11 3.18
C VAL A 136 -8.11 7.84 2.66
N MET A 137 -7.96 6.73 3.36
CA MET A 137 -8.36 5.41 2.85
C MET A 137 -9.83 5.33 2.42
N PRO A 138 -10.82 5.78 3.20
CA PRO A 138 -12.22 5.65 2.77
C PRO A 138 -12.51 6.36 1.44
N THR A 139 -12.04 7.58 1.28
CA THR A 139 -12.22 8.34 0.04
C THR A 139 -11.50 7.66 -1.13
N PHE A 140 -10.27 7.20 -0.90
CA PHE A 140 -9.51 6.46 -1.92
C PHE A 140 -10.27 5.24 -2.43
N LEU A 141 -10.84 4.46 -1.50
CA LEU A 141 -11.56 3.25 -1.87
C LEU A 141 -12.81 3.57 -2.71
N LYS A 142 -13.54 4.61 -2.34
CA LYS A 142 -14.74 5.04 -3.09
C LYS A 142 -14.38 5.59 -4.47
N GLU A 143 -13.38 6.45 -4.55
CA GLU A 143 -12.95 7.08 -5.81
C GLU A 143 -12.46 6.06 -6.82
N ASN A 144 -11.91 4.94 -6.36
CA ASN A 144 -11.39 3.88 -7.21
C ASN A 144 -12.35 2.70 -7.35
N GLU A 145 -13.59 2.88 -6.94
CA GLU A 145 -14.67 1.89 -7.07
C GLU A 145 -14.32 0.55 -6.44
N LEU A 146 -13.57 0.58 -5.33
CA LEU A 146 -13.21 -0.62 -4.59
C LEU A 146 -14.24 -0.99 -3.53
N ILE A 147 -15.03 0.00 -3.14
CA ILE A 147 -16.19 -0.19 -2.25
C ILE A 147 -17.38 0.58 -2.74
#